data_8117bbe518423000453bcaaa20b1f69f
#
_entry.id   8117bbe518423000453bcaaa20b1f69f
#
_cell.length_a   1.000
_cell.length_b   1.000
_cell.length_c   1.000
_cell.angle_alpha   90.00
_cell.angle_beta   90.00
_cell.angle_gamma   90.00
#
_symmetry.space_group_name_H-M   'P 1'
#
loop_
_entity.id
_entity.type
_entity.pdbx_description
1 polymer ?
#
loop_
_entity_poly.entity_id
_entity_poly.type
_entity_poly.pdbx_seq_one_letter_code
_entity_poly.pdbx_strand_id
1 'polypeptide(L)'
;MAAERRPPRVLLLTSGPVDGGRGGDTDIAMALARELPAVHHLWFRKWPGSDDAVRDLPGGSVPLLSRDGVPRLPVRVQAVAAGSVLTRRCDLVHAVMTIGSSFPPFSRLWPRIVGDTPVLHTVPGVMDPALLPRCRPLGPTVVLSEVTAGRMRSAGFGEVRVIRPVVRPEEWPLLPRAVSDGPTVLVTGHHDPGGGAEEAIASAAVAARAGARFRLVLALRDRPGLDTRALEAGLRALAARQGLPETELLGPVGDMHGLLASADVLLYVPRTLGGKADVPLTVLQALATGRPVVLSDLPQFASLRGAVLRAAPGDCERTGRLLKQLLDRPRWWRNVAERGRVTVEERFGVARFAAQYAHLYEELLS
;
A
#
# COMPACT_ATOMS: atom_id res chain seq x y z
N MET A 1 -19.63 -18.62 35.85
CA MET A 1 -18.27 -18.19 35.47
C MET A 1 -17.98 -18.75 34.09
N ALA A 2 -18.05 -17.93 33.03
CA ALA A 2 -17.58 -18.35 31.71
C ALA A 2 -16.05 -18.51 31.83
N ALA A 3 -15.51 -19.65 31.47
CA ALA A 3 -14.07 -19.83 31.38
C ALA A 3 -13.53 -18.74 30.40
N GLU A 4 -12.63 -17.88 30.86
CA GLU A 4 -11.93 -16.94 29.99
C GLU A 4 -11.25 -17.76 28.89
N ARG A 5 -11.81 -17.73 27.70
CA ARG A 5 -11.19 -18.36 26.54
C ARG A 5 -9.86 -17.61 26.29
N ARG A 6 -8.75 -18.35 26.25
CA ARG A 6 -7.46 -17.76 25.86
C ARG A 6 -7.60 -17.01 24.52
N PRO A 7 -6.87 -15.92 24.33
CA PRO A 7 -6.86 -15.22 23.05
C PRO A 7 -6.43 -16.17 21.92
N PRO A 8 -7.10 -16.14 20.76
CA PRO A 8 -6.72 -16.96 19.62
C PRO A 8 -5.31 -16.59 19.13
N ARG A 9 -4.55 -17.61 18.75
CA ARG A 9 -3.19 -17.44 18.19
C ARG A 9 -3.26 -17.44 16.68
N VAL A 10 -2.88 -16.34 16.04
CA VAL A 10 -2.91 -16.16 14.60
C VAL A 10 -1.50 -15.97 14.05
N LEU A 11 -1.11 -16.84 13.12
CA LEU A 11 0.14 -16.70 12.39
C LEU A 11 -0.05 -15.75 11.20
N LEU A 12 0.57 -14.56 11.25
CA LEU A 12 0.61 -13.62 10.13
C LEU A 12 1.76 -14.00 9.19
N LEU A 13 1.43 -14.37 7.97
CA LEU A 13 2.41 -14.67 6.92
C LEU A 13 2.39 -13.56 5.87
N THR A 14 3.51 -12.90 5.68
CA THR A 14 3.74 -11.87 4.65
C THR A 14 4.72 -12.36 3.59
N SER A 15 4.83 -11.64 2.47
CA SER A 15 5.77 -11.97 1.39
C SER A 15 7.24 -11.92 1.82
N GLY A 16 7.53 -11.25 2.93
CA GLY A 16 8.84 -11.13 3.57
C GLY A 16 8.70 -10.89 5.07
N PRO A 17 9.80 -10.69 5.82
CA PRO A 17 9.72 -10.30 7.21
C PRO A 17 8.95 -8.98 7.38
N VAL A 18 8.18 -8.84 8.47
CA VAL A 18 7.37 -7.64 8.73
C VAL A 18 8.22 -6.38 8.84
N ASP A 19 9.45 -6.49 9.37
CA ASP A 19 10.45 -5.43 9.44
C ASP A 19 11.36 -5.34 8.18
N GLY A 20 11.03 -6.10 7.13
CA GLY A 20 11.83 -6.23 5.89
C GLY A 20 11.67 -5.12 4.88
N GLY A 21 10.91 -4.10 5.19
CA GLY A 21 10.59 -2.98 4.32
C GLY A 21 9.09 -2.68 4.35
N ARG A 22 8.74 -1.44 4.08
CA ARG A 22 7.34 -1.01 4.02
C ARG A 22 6.72 -1.41 2.69
N GLY A 23 5.70 -2.25 2.74
CA GLY A 23 4.92 -2.69 1.59
C GLY A 23 3.48 -2.91 1.99
N GLY A 24 2.56 -2.98 1.04
CA GLY A 24 1.14 -3.10 1.34
C GLY A 24 0.77 -4.33 2.18
N ASP A 25 1.54 -5.41 2.08
CA ASP A 25 1.37 -6.63 2.87
C ASP A 25 1.87 -6.45 4.32
N THR A 26 3.07 -5.88 4.50
CA THR A 26 3.62 -5.62 5.83
C THR A 26 2.83 -4.54 6.58
N ASP A 27 2.40 -3.49 5.89
CA ASP A 27 1.59 -2.42 6.48
C ASP A 27 0.24 -2.95 6.99
N ILE A 28 -0.42 -3.83 6.23
CA ILE A 28 -1.66 -4.49 6.66
C ILE A 28 -1.40 -5.44 7.83
N ALA A 29 -0.34 -6.23 7.78
CA ALA A 29 0.01 -7.14 8.87
C ALA A 29 0.30 -6.38 10.18
N MET A 30 1.01 -5.26 10.11
CA MET A 30 1.24 -4.38 11.25
C MET A 30 -0.06 -3.77 11.79
N ALA A 31 -0.96 -3.36 10.90
CA ALA A 31 -2.27 -2.85 11.30
C ALA A 31 -3.10 -3.93 12.00
N LEU A 32 -3.15 -5.16 11.47
CA LEU A 32 -3.84 -6.28 12.10
C LEU A 32 -3.30 -6.56 13.51
N ALA A 33 -1.97 -6.62 13.68
CA ALA A 33 -1.36 -6.85 14.99
C ALA A 33 -1.71 -5.75 16.00
N ARG A 34 -1.79 -4.49 15.58
CA ARG A 34 -2.12 -3.36 16.46
C ARG A 34 -3.60 -3.27 16.80
N GLU A 35 -4.47 -3.47 15.81
CA GLU A 35 -5.90 -3.17 15.92
C GLU A 35 -6.74 -4.35 16.42
N LEU A 36 -6.17 -5.54 16.55
CA LEU A 36 -6.85 -6.71 17.09
C LEU A 36 -6.18 -7.19 18.39
N PRO A 37 -6.24 -6.39 19.48
CA PRO A 37 -5.54 -6.69 20.73
C PRO A 37 -6.05 -7.97 21.43
N ALA A 38 -7.29 -8.41 21.12
CA ALA A 38 -7.86 -9.67 21.62
C ALA A 38 -7.27 -10.91 20.92
N VAL A 39 -6.33 -10.74 19.97
CA VAL A 39 -5.70 -11.82 19.21
C VAL A 39 -4.20 -11.82 19.48
N HIS A 40 -3.64 -12.99 19.75
CA HIS A 40 -2.20 -13.15 19.88
C HIS A 40 -1.57 -13.44 18.51
N HIS A 41 -1.04 -12.39 17.84
CA HIS A 41 -0.39 -12.52 16.55
C HIS A 41 1.05 -13.03 16.69
N LEU A 42 1.47 -13.92 15.75
CA LEU A 42 2.84 -14.32 15.53
C LEU A 42 3.26 -13.86 14.13
N TRP A 43 4.46 -13.27 13.99
CA TRP A 43 4.98 -12.80 12.68
C TRP A 43 6.47 -13.08 12.53
N PHE A 44 6.96 -13.06 11.29
CA PHE A 44 8.39 -13.18 11.01
C PHE A 44 9.08 -11.82 10.98
N ARG A 45 10.28 -11.76 11.58
CA ARG A 45 11.17 -10.59 11.57
C ARG A 45 12.56 -10.94 11.08
N LYS A 46 13.33 -9.95 10.64
CA LYS A 46 14.76 -10.12 10.30
C LYS A 46 15.60 -10.54 11.50
N TRP A 47 16.78 -11.06 11.21
CA TRP A 47 17.80 -11.37 12.20
C TRP A 47 19.15 -10.78 11.75
N PRO A 48 19.98 -10.19 12.65
CA PRO A 48 19.62 -9.52 13.91
C PRO A 48 19.14 -8.09 13.68
N GLY A 49 18.39 -7.56 14.60
CA GLY A 49 17.91 -6.18 14.61
C GLY A 49 16.54 -6.04 13.93
N SER A 50 15.60 -5.41 14.63
CA SER A 50 14.32 -5.00 14.10
C SER A 50 14.35 -3.51 13.80
N ASP A 51 13.63 -3.08 12.79
CA ASP A 51 13.26 -1.69 12.60
C ASP A 51 12.46 -1.24 13.85
N ASP A 52 12.69 -0.03 14.33
CA ASP A 52 11.98 0.53 15.50
C ASP A 52 10.47 0.52 15.31
N ALA A 53 10.00 0.60 14.05
CA ALA A 53 8.57 0.56 13.70
C ALA A 53 7.85 -0.74 14.13
N VAL A 54 8.57 -1.84 14.37
CA VAL A 54 8.00 -3.15 14.76
C VAL A 54 8.30 -3.55 16.20
N ARG A 55 9.15 -2.78 16.92
CA ARG A 55 9.52 -3.10 18.31
C ARG A 55 8.32 -3.17 19.23
N ASP A 56 7.36 -2.28 19.05
CA ASP A 56 6.21 -2.10 19.91
C ASP A 56 4.96 -2.82 19.39
N LEU A 57 5.09 -3.66 18.34
CA LEU A 57 3.97 -4.44 17.86
C LEU A 57 3.58 -5.51 18.90
N PRO A 58 2.30 -5.57 19.28
CA PRO A 58 1.82 -6.63 20.18
C PRO A 58 1.94 -8.00 19.52
N GLY A 59 2.17 -9.05 20.33
CA GLY A 59 2.30 -10.43 19.88
C GLY A 59 3.72 -10.97 19.96
N GLY A 60 4.01 -12.02 19.20
CA GLY A 60 5.30 -12.71 19.17
C GLY A 60 6.01 -12.61 17.83
N SER A 61 7.31 -12.32 17.81
CA SER A 61 8.10 -12.32 16.59
C SER A 61 9.01 -13.54 16.48
N VAL A 62 9.10 -14.11 15.27
CA VAL A 62 9.98 -15.24 14.95
C VAL A 62 11.11 -14.75 14.06
N PRO A 63 12.38 -14.85 14.48
CA PRO A 63 13.49 -14.37 13.68
C PRO A 63 13.77 -15.29 12.49
N LEU A 64 14.04 -14.70 11.33
CA LEU A 64 14.55 -15.36 10.13
C LEU A 64 16.00 -14.96 9.89
N LEU A 65 16.79 -15.83 9.26
CA LEU A 65 18.17 -15.55 8.87
C LEU A 65 18.22 -14.63 7.63
N SER A 66 17.53 -13.50 7.70
CA SER A 66 17.50 -12.47 6.66
C SER A 66 18.20 -11.21 7.17
N ARG A 67 19.15 -10.69 6.39
CA ARG A 67 19.85 -9.44 6.71
C ARG A 67 19.31 -8.25 5.93
N ASP A 68 18.75 -8.48 4.72
CA ASP A 68 18.35 -7.42 3.81
C ASP A 68 17.03 -7.70 3.08
N GLY A 69 16.25 -6.66 2.85
CA GLY A 69 15.03 -6.43 2.08
C GLY A 69 14.30 -7.62 1.44
N VAL A 70 14.72 -8.06 0.25
CA VAL A 70 14.04 -9.15 -0.47
C VAL A 70 14.52 -10.52 -0.01
N PRO A 71 13.63 -11.41 0.49
CA PRO A 71 14.04 -12.72 0.98
C PRO A 71 14.64 -13.57 -0.15
N ARG A 72 15.91 -13.98 0.00
CA ARG A 72 16.56 -14.97 -0.87
C ARG A 72 15.93 -16.35 -0.69
N LEU A 73 16.15 -17.26 -1.64
CA LEU A 73 15.56 -18.60 -1.60
C LEU A 73 15.77 -19.34 -0.26
N PRO A 74 16.96 -19.34 0.40
CA PRO A 74 17.13 -20.00 1.71
C PRO A 74 16.21 -19.42 2.79
N VAL A 75 16.01 -18.11 2.82
CA VAL A 75 15.13 -17.45 3.79
C VAL A 75 13.67 -17.83 3.53
N ARG A 76 13.26 -17.93 2.26
CA ARG A 76 11.91 -18.39 1.90
C ARG A 76 11.67 -19.83 2.32
N VAL A 77 12.65 -20.71 2.11
CA VAL A 77 12.57 -22.12 2.58
C VAL A 77 12.50 -22.18 4.10
N GLN A 78 13.31 -21.38 4.80
CA GLN A 78 13.25 -21.29 6.26
C GLN A 78 11.87 -20.79 6.74
N ALA A 79 11.31 -19.75 6.10
CA ALA A 79 9.99 -19.23 6.45
C ALA A 79 8.87 -20.28 6.24
N VAL A 80 8.94 -21.05 5.15
CA VAL A 80 8.01 -22.16 4.88
C VAL A 80 8.15 -23.26 5.93
N ALA A 81 9.37 -23.68 6.24
CA ALA A 81 9.61 -24.73 7.25
C ALA A 81 9.16 -24.28 8.65
N ALA A 82 9.55 -23.08 9.08
CA ALA A 82 9.12 -22.49 10.34
C ALA A 82 7.59 -22.30 10.36
N GLY A 83 7.02 -21.81 9.27
CA GLY A 83 5.58 -21.67 9.08
C GLY A 83 4.85 -23.00 9.28
N SER A 84 5.30 -24.09 8.66
CA SER A 84 4.69 -25.42 8.80
C SER A 84 4.72 -25.96 10.22
N VAL A 85 5.73 -25.60 11.01
CA VAL A 85 5.78 -25.98 12.44
C VAL A 85 4.85 -25.09 13.26
N LEU A 86 4.82 -23.78 12.98
CA LEU A 86 4.03 -22.81 13.73
C LEU A 86 2.52 -22.95 13.47
N THR A 87 2.11 -23.34 12.28
CA THR A 87 0.69 -23.54 11.95
C THR A 87 0.05 -24.56 12.91
N ARG A 88 0.78 -25.60 13.29
CA ARG A 88 0.29 -26.61 14.26
C ARG A 88 0.10 -26.08 15.68
N ARG A 89 0.58 -24.88 15.97
CA ARG A 89 0.51 -24.20 17.28
C ARG A 89 -0.36 -22.95 17.24
N CYS A 90 -0.96 -22.66 16.09
CA CYS A 90 -1.85 -21.53 15.88
C CYS A 90 -3.27 -22.03 15.59
N ASP A 91 -4.23 -21.20 15.97
CA ASP A 91 -5.64 -21.48 15.77
C ASP A 91 -6.08 -21.05 14.36
N LEU A 92 -5.36 -20.09 13.73
CA LEU A 92 -5.60 -19.56 12.40
C LEU A 92 -4.28 -19.15 11.73
N VAL A 93 -4.19 -19.30 10.41
CA VAL A 93 -3.15 -18.67 9.58
C VAL A 93 -3.76 -17.53 8.77
N HIS A 94 -3.22 -16.33 8.91
CA HIS A 94 -3.60 -15.21 8.07
C HIS A 94 -2.45 -14.87 7.10
N ALA A 95 -2.60 -15.29 5.85
CA ALA A 95 -1.64 -14.96 4.79
C ALA A 95 -1.97 -13.57 4.23
N VAL A 96 -1.05 -12.62 4.36
CA VAL A 96 -1.14 -11.26 3.78
C VAL A 96 -0.12 -11.17 2.67
N MET A 97 -0.52 -11.51 1.45
CA MET A 97 0.40 -11.70 0.33
C MET A 97 -0.17 -11.18 -0.99
N THR A 98 0.65 -10.42 -1.72
CA THR A 98 0.37 -10.03 -3.10
C THR A 98 0.48 -11.23 -4.05
N ILE A 99 -0.44 -11.38 -4.99
CA ILE A 99 -0.38 -12.42 -6.02
C ILE A 99 0.61 -12.00 -7.10
N GLY A 100 1.76 -12.67 -7.12
CA GLY A 100 2.82 -12.51 -8.11
C GLY A 100 3.15 -13.82 -8.82
N SER A 101 4.19 -13.82 -9.66
CA SER A 101 4.60 -14.97 -10.48
C SER A 101 4.92 -16.25 -9.69
N SER A 102 5.38 -16.11 -8.45
CA SER A 102 5.67 -17.25 -7.55
C SER A 102 4.43 -17.80 -6.83
N PHE A 103 3.30 -17.10 -6.87
CA PHE A 103 2.10 -17.50 -6.14
C PHE A 103 1.41 -18.76 -6.70
N PRO A 104 1.27 -18.97 -8.02
CA PRO A 104 0.63 -20.17 -8.55
C PRO A 104 1.25 -21.49 -8.06
N PRO A 105 2.58 -21.72 -8.13
CA PRO A 105 3.18 -22.93 -7.58
C PRO A 105 3.07 -22.99 -6.04
N PHE A 106 3.22 -21.87 -5.35
CA PHE A 106 3.07 -21.81 -3.89
C PHE A 106 1.66 -22.22 -3.46
N SER A 107 0.62 -21.71 -4.10
CA SER A 107 -0.77 -22.00 -3.77
C SER A 107 -1.14 -23.50 -3.92
N ARG A 108 -0.45 -24.22 -4.81
CA ARG A 108 -0.62 -25.67 -4.99
C ARG A 108 0.04 -26.51 -3.88
N LEU A 109 1.12 -25.98 -3.28
CA LEU A 109 1.82 -26.62 -2.18
C LEU A 109 1.20 -26.27 -0.81
N TRP A 110 0.41 -25.19 -0.75
CA TRP A 110 -0.14 -24.63 0.45
C TRP A 110 -0.86 -25.63 1.38
N PRO A 111 -1.73 -26.53 0.90
CA PRO A 111 -2.42 -27.50 1.77
C PRO A 111 -1.45 -28.42 2.52
N ARG A 112 -0.26 -28.70 1.93
CA ARG A 112 0.77 -29.53 2.61
C ARG A 112 1.52 -28.76 3.69
N ILE A 113 1.51 -27.42 3.62
CA ILE A 113 2.20 -26.53 4.58
C ILE A 113 1.32 -26.32 5.81
N VAL A 114 0.03 -26.03 5.62
CA VAL A 114 -0.87 -25.63 6.71
C VAL A 114 -1.66 -26.78 7.33
N GLY A 115 -1.82 -27.91 6.61
CA GLY A 115 -2.69 -29.00 7.08
C GLY A 115 -4.13 -28.53 7.23
N ASP A 116 -4.77 -28.88 8.35
CA ASP A 116 -6.18 -28.59 8.64
C ASP A 116 -6.39 -27.22 9.35
N THR A 117 -5.32 -26.45 9.59
CA THR A 117 -5.44 -25.13 10.23
C THR A 117 -6.24 -24.18 9.34
N PRO A 118 -7.28 -23.50 9.85
CA PRO A 118 -8.03 -22.51 9.09
C PRO A 118 -7.12 -21.43 8.52
N VAL A 119 -7.46 -20.92 7.32
CA VAL A 119 -6.65 -19.91 6.62
C VAL A 119 -7.53 -18.76 6.18
N LEU A 120 -7.08 -17.55 6.44
CA LEU A 120 -7.56 -16.33 5.81
C LEU A 120 -6.46 -15.78 4.87
N HIS A 121 -6.83 -15.35 3.67
CA HIS A 121 -5.89 -14.77 2.72
C HIS A 121 -6.26 -13.33 2.40
N THR A 122 -5.45 -12.36 2.84
CA THR A 122 -5.57 -10.98 2.40
C THR A 122 -4.63 -10.71 1.22
N VAL A 123 -5.19 -10.23 0.10
CA VAL A 123 -4.47 -9.90 -1.14
C VAL A 123 -4.45 -8.38 -1.31
N PRO A 124 -3.35 -7.70 -0.96
CA PRO A 124 -3.23 -6.25 -1.14
C PRO A 124 -3.29 -5.82 -2.60
N GLY A 125 -2.76 -6.65 -3.50
CA GLY A 125 -2.74 -6.38 -4.93
C GLY A 125 -2.43 -7.63 -5.76
N VAL A 126 -2.64 -7.52 -7.06
CA VAL A 126 -2.35 -8.57 -8.05
C VAL A 126 -1.38 -8.00 -9.08
N MET A 127 -0.21 -8.62 -9.24
CA MET A 127 0.82 -8.13 -10.17
C MET A 127 0.34 -8.23 -11.63
N ASP A 128 -0.19 -9.38 -11.97
CA ASP A 128 -0.75 -9.66 -13.30
C ASP A 128 -2.05 -10.46 -13.14
N PRO A 129 -3.20 -9.91 -13.53
CA PRO A 129 -4.47 -10.61 -13.48
C PRO A 129 -4.51 -11.93 -14.28
N ALA A 130 -3.67 -12.08 -15.30
CA ALA A 130 -3.56 -13.32 -16.09
C ALA A 130 -3.03 -14.51 -15.26
N LEU A 131 -2.43 -14.26 -14.09
CA LEU A 131 -2.00 -15.31 -13.17
C LEU A 131 -3.17 -15.95 -12.41
N LEU A 132 -4.27 -15.23 -12.19
CA LEU A 132 -5.37 -15.65 -11.32
C LEU A 132 -5.96 -17.03 -11.67
N PRO A 133 -6.23 -17.39 -12.95
CA PRO A 133 -6.76 -18.71 -13.29
C PRO A 133 -5.79 -19.86 -12.98
N ARG A 134 -4.51 -19.57 -12.75
CA ARG A 134 -3.48 -20.57 -12.42
C ARG A 134 -3.27 -20.75 -10.92
N CYS A 135 -3.87 -19.86 -10.10
CA CYS A 135 -3.77 -19.87 -8.65
C CYS A 135 -4.85 -20.75 -8.03
N ARG A 136 -4.55 -21.29 -6.85
CA ARG A 136 -5.54 -21.90 -5.97
C ARG A 136 -5.83 -20.97 -4.80
N PRO A 137 -7.09 -20.81 -4.38
CA PRO A 137 -7.39 -20.09 -3.13
C PRO A 137 -6.66 -20.75 -1.96
N LEU A 138 -6.12 -19.94 -1.05
CA LEU A 138 -5.53 -20.45 0.19
C LEU A 138 -6.60 -20.69 1.26
N GLY A 139 -7.71 -19.99 1.17
CA GLY A 139 -8.87 -19.97 2.05
C GLY A 139 -9.80 -18.83 1.65
N PRO A 140 -10.78 -18.45 2.47
CA PRO A 140 -11.54 -17.21 2.30
C PRO A 140 -10.59 -16.06 2.05
N THR A 141 -10.95 -15.19 1.09
CA THR A 141 -10.03 -14.19 0.56
C THR A 141 -10.55 -12.78 0.80
N VAL A 142 -9.68 -11.92 1.30
CA VAL A 142 -9.92 -10.48 1.44
C VAL A 142 -9.11 -9.73 0.38
N VAL A 143 -9.73 -8.74 -0.25
CA VAL A 143 -9.08 -7.82 -1.18
C VAL A 143 -9.42 -6.38 -0.83
N LEU A 144 -8.70 -5.41 -1.40
CA LEU A 144 -8.86 -3.99 -1.05
C LEU A 144 -9.84 -3.25 -1.97
N SER A 145 -10.27 -3.85 -3.10
CA SER A 145 -11.16 -3.23 -4.07
C SER A 145 -12.19 -4.19 -4.67
N GLU A 146 -13.36 -3.67 -5.03
CA GLU A 146 -14.42 -4.45 -5.70
C GLU A 146 -13.98 -4.98 -7.08
N VAL A 147 -13.12 -4.25 -7.77
CA VAL A 147 -12.61 -4.68 -9.08
C VAL A 147 -11.76 -5.93 -8.93
N THR A 148 -10.86 -5.96 -7.95
CA THR A 148 -10.04 -7.14 -7.68
C THR A 148 -10.91 -8.28 -7.15
N ALA A 149 -11.91 -8.01 -6.31
CA ALA A 149 -12.88 -9.00 -5.87
C ALA A 149 -13.60 -9.67 -7.06
N GLY A 150 -14.11 -8.87 -8.00
CA GLY A 150 -14.77 -9.38 -9.20
C GLY A 150 -13.85 -10.27 -10.04
N ARG A 151 -12.59 -9.82 -10.27
CA ARG A 151 -11.59 -10.60 -11.01
C ARG A 151 -11.26 -11.93 -10.34
N MET A 152 -11.13 -11.93 -9.02
CA MET A 152 -10.81 -13.15 -8.27
C MET A 152 -11.99 -14.13 -8.26
N ARG A 153 -13.22 -13.65 -8.05
CA ARG A 153 -14.42 -14.50 -8.16
C ARG A 153 -14.54 -15.13 -9.56
N SER A 154 -14.31 -14.35 -10.61
CA SER A 154 -14.30 -14.84 -12.00
C SER A 154 -13.19 -15.86 -12.27
N ALA A 155 -12.11 -15.84 -11.50
CA ALA A 155 -11.00 -16.78 -11.59
C ALA A 155 -11.17 -18.02 -10.70
N GLY A 156 -12.34 -18.21 -10.05
CA GLY A 156 -12.65 -19.38 -9.23
C GLY A 156 -12.26 -19.27 -7.76
N PHE A 157 -11.92 -18.08 -7.28
CA PHE A 157 -11.83 -17.84 -5.83
C PHE A 157 -13.25 -17.76 -5.26
N GLY A 158 -13.62 -18.70 -4.39
CA GLY A 158 -14.99 -18.84 -3.89
C GLY A 158 -15.43 -17.64 -3.05
N GLU A 159 -15.09 -17.63 -1.79
CA GLU A 159 -15.43 -16.53 -0.89
C GLU A 159 -14.40 -15.39 -1.01
N VAL A 160 -14.85 -14.26 -1.55
CA VAL A 160 -14.02 -13.05 -1.68
C VAL A 160 -14.75 -11.86 -1.08
N ARG A 161 -14.17 -11.26 -0.04
CA ARG A 161 -14.67 -10.07 0.65
C ARG A 161 -13.80 -8.85 0.39
N VAL A 162 -14.36 -7.66 0.52
CA VAL A 162 -13.62 -6.40 0.38
C VAL A 162 -13.49 -5.74 1.74
N ILE A 163 -12.24 -5.65 2.24
CA ILE A 163 -11.91 -4.85 3.43
C ILE A 163 -10.88 -3.80 3.00
N ARG A 164 -11.22 -2.54 3.19
CA ARG A 164 -10.33 -1.42 2.83
C ARG A 164 -9.15 -1.34 3.79
N PRO A 165 -7.99 -0.86 3.32
CA PRO A 165 -6.86 -0.60 4.22
C PRO A 165 -7.21 0.49 5.22
N VAL A 166 -6.44 0.58 6.28
CA VAL A 166 -6.64 1.53 7.36
C VAL A 166 -5.58 2.62 7.34
N VAL A 167 -5.97 3.82 7.69
CA VAL A 167 -5.08 4.90 8.12
C VAL A 167 -5.58 5.45 9.44
N ARG A 168 -4.67 5.86 10.31
CA ARG A 168 -4.97 6.45 11.61
C ARG A 168 -4.91 7.97 11.50
N PRO A 169 -6.04 8.68 11.54
CA PRO A 169 -6.04 10.13 11.46
C PRO A 169 -5.24 10.80 12.58
N GLU A 170 -5.08 10.13 13.72
CA GLU A 170 -4.33 10.61 14.88
C GLU A 170 -2.81 10.60 14.59
N GLU A 171 -2.32 9.59 13.88
CA GLU A 171 -0.91 9.52 13.43
C GLU A 171 -0.66 10.45 12.21
N TRP A 172 -1.72 10.85 11.51
CA TRP A 172 -1.69 11.71 10.33
C TRP A 172 -2.58 12.94 10.55
N PRO A 173 -2.20 13.84 11.47
CA PRO A 173 -2.99 15.01 11.81
C PRO A 173 -3.12 15.96 10.60
N LEU A 174 -4.16 16.76 10.60
CA LEU A 174 -4.36 17.80 9.61
C LEU A 174 -3.19 18.79 9.68
N LEU A 175 -2.48 18.93 8.57
CA LEU A 175 -1.34 19.82 8.49
C LEU A 175 -1.74 21.14 7.81
N PRO A 176 -1.26 22.29 8.30
CA PRO A 176 -1.43 23.55 7.60
C PRO A 176 -0.80 23.47 6.20
N ARG A 177 -1.25 24.33 5.29
CA ARG A 177 -0.55 24.49 4.01
C ARG A 177 0.89 24.94 4.28
N ALA A 178 1.85 24.34 3.57
CA ALA A 178 3.25 24.69 3.76
C ALA A 178 3.49 26.18 3.49
N VAL A 179 4.19 26.83 4.41
CA VAL A 179 4.71 28.19 4.21
C VAL A 179 6.07 28.06 3.58
N SER A 180 6.14 28.22 2.27
CA SER A 180 7.39 28.13 1.49
C SER A 180 7.40 29.18 0.37
N ASP A 181 8.54 29.40 -0.25
CA ASP A 181 8.70 30.35 -1.37
C ASP A 181 7.92 29.96 -2.65
N GLY A 182 7.09 28.95 -2.58
CA GLY A 182 6.19 28.46 -3.62
C GLY A 182 5.62 27.10 -3.31
N PRO A 183 4.50 26.72 -3.98
CA PRO A 183 3.87 25.42 -3.75
C PRO A 183 4.75 24.26 -4.19
N THR A 184 4.66 23.13 -3.47
CA THR A 184 5.35 21.89 -3.78
C THR A 184 4.37 20.84 -4.26
N VAL A 185 4.63 20.27 -5.43
CA VAL A 185 3.92 19.12 -6.01
C VAL A 185 4.74 17.88 -5.73
N LEU A 186 4.18 16.96 -4.93
CA LEU A 186 4.82 15.72 -4.56
C LEU A 186 4.32 14.58 -5.44
N VAL A 187 5.22 13.76 -5.91
CA VAL A 187 4.96 12.48 -6.59
C VAL A 187 5.55 11.37 -5.74
N THR A 188 4.78 10.33 -5.44
CA THR A 188 5.28 9.17 -4.72
C THR A 188 5.05 7.89 -5.52
N GLY A 189 5.93 6.90 -5.37
CA GLY A 189 5.79 5.65 -6.10
C GLY A 189 7.04 4.79 -6.07
N HIS A 190 7.23 4.09 -7.17
CA HIS A 190 8.41 3.28 -7.43
C HIS A 190 8.94 3.56 -8.83
N HIS A 191 10.20 3.23 -9.07
CA HIS A 191 10.80 3.22 -10.40
C HIS A 191 10.24 2.05 -11.22
N ASP A 192 8.98 2.15 -11.67
CA ASP A 192 8.33 1.13 -12.50
C ASP A 192 7.89 1.72 -13.85
N PRO A 193 7.97 0.99 -14.95
CA PRO A 193 7.28 1.35 -16.18
C PRO A 193 5.76 1.47 -15.92
N GLY A 194 5.16 2.59 -16.33
CA GLY A 194 3.73 2.88 -16.05
C GLY A 194 3.43 3.18 -14.59
N GLY A 195 4.45 3.35 -13.74
CA GLY A 195 4.32 3.72 -12.32
C GLY A 195 3.81 5.14 -12.08
N GLY A 196 3.80 5.98 -13.09
CA GLY A 196 3.26 7.33 -13.07
C GLY A 196 4.28 8.45 -12.97
N ALA A 197 5.59 8.16 -12.84
CA ALA A 197 6.61 9.20 -12.73
C ALA A 197 6.75 10.04 -14.02
N GLU A 198 6.76 9.39 -15.17
CA GLU A 198 6.82 10.06 -16.49
C GLU A 198 5.54 10.87 -16.76
N GLU A 199 4.37 10.29 -16.45
CA GLU A 199 3.08 10.97 -16.56
C GLU A 199 2.99 12.18 -15.63
N ALA A 200 3.54 12.06 -14.42
CA ALA A 200 3.59 13.16 -13.47
C ALA A 200 4.45 14.33 -13.99
N ILE A 201 5.64 14.03 -14.52
CA ILE A 201 6.50 15.06 -15.15
C ILE A 201 5.77 15.70 -16.33
N ALA A 202 5.18 14.91 -17.22
CA ALA A 202 4.45 15.46 -18.38
C ALA A 202 3.26 16.32 -17.95
N SER A 203 2.50 15.89 -16.92
CA SER A 203 1.38 16.66 -16.37
C SER A 203 1.84 17.95 -15.68
N ALA A 204 2.92 17.88 -14.92
CA ALA A 204 3.53 19.06 -14.29
C ALA A 204 4.00 20.08 -15.35
N ALA A 205 4.57 19.60 -16.44
CA ALA A 205 4.97 20.46 -17.56
C ALA A 205 3.77 21.17 -18.23
N VAL A 206 2.64 20.50 -18.37
CA VAL A 206 1.38 21.13 -18.83
C VAL A 206 0.97 22.26 -17.90
N ALA A 207 0.99 22.03 -16.58
CA ALA A 207 0.65 23.06 -15.60
C ALA A 207 1.65 24.23 -15.64
N ALA A 208 2.95 23.96 -15.75
CA ALA A 208 4.00 24.99 -15.84
C ALA A 208 3.87 25.83 -17.11
N ARG A 209 3.67 25.22 -18.30
CA ARG A 209 3.41 25.95 -19.56
C ARG A 209 2.17 26.83 -19.51
N ALA A 210 1.17 26.42 -18.69
CA ALA A 210 -0.01 27.25 -18.44
C ALA A 210 0.21 28.35 -17.39
N GLY A 211 1.46 28.56 -16.92
CA GLY A 211 1.86 29.61 -16.00
C GLY A 211 1.84 29.27 -14.51
N ALA A 212 1.61 27.99 -14.13
CA ALA A 212 1.74 27.59 -12.74
C ALA A 212 3.22 27.59 -12.31
N ARG A 213 3.50 28.05 -11.08
CA ARG A 213 4.83 27.99 -10.47
C ARG A 213 4.79 27.07 -9.27
N PHE A 214 5.71 26.11 -9.21
CA PHE A 214 5.81 25.12 -8.13
C PHE A 214 7.16 24.39 -8.19
N ARG A 215 7.53 23.77 -7.09
CA ARG A 215 8.61 22.78 -7.04
C ARG A 215 8.01 21.41 -7.34
N LEU A 216 8.66 20.60 -8.18
CA LEU A 216 8.28 19.21 -8.43
C LEU A 216 9.25 18.29 -7.68
N VAL A 217 8.72 17.47 -6.77
CA VAL A 217 9.50 16.52 -5.97
C VAL A 217 8.99 15.10 -6.26
N LEU A 218 9.88 14.21 -6.71
CA LEU A 218 9.60 12.81 -6.94
C LEU A 218 10.28 11.97 -5.86
N ALA A 219 9.51 11.36 -4.97
CA ALA A 219 9.98 10.43 -3.94
C ALA A 219 9.68 8.99 -4.41
N LEU A 220 10.65 8.37 -5.05
CA LEU A 220 10.48 7.07 -5.70
C LEU A 220 11.31 6.00 -4.99
N ARG A 221 10.71 4.83 -4.79
CA ARG A 221 11.38 3.66 -4.22
C ARG A 221 12.01 2.81 -5.31
N ASP A 222 13.11 2.20 -4.96
CA ASP A 222 13.77 1.23 -5.82
C ASP A 222 12.92 -0.02 -6.05
N ARG A 223 13.13 -0.65 -7.19
CA ARG A 223 12.61 -1.98 -7.49
C ARG A 223 13.76 -2.96 -7.67
N PRO A 224 13.71 -4.10 -7.00
CA PRO A 224 14.73 -5.14 -7.21
C PRO A 224 14.86 -5.51 -8.69
N GLY A 225 16.08 -5.53 -9.18
CA GLY A 225 16.39 -5.90 -10.56
C GLY A 225 16.31 -4.76 -11.59
N LEU A 226 16.02 -3.53 -11.19
CA LEU A 226 16.09 -2.35 -12.05
C LEU A 226 17.32 -1.51 -11.73
N ASP A 227 17.90 -0.88 -12.75
CA ASP A 227 18.98 0.10 -12.60
C ASP A 227 18.37 1.46 -12.20
N THR A 228 18.24 1.71 -10.90
CA THR A 228 17.70 2.95 -10.35
C THR A 228 18.43 4.19 -10.86
N ARG A 229 19.77 4.14 -10.99
CA ARG A 229 20.56 5.29 -11.44
C ARG A 229 20.23 5.67 -12.88
N ALA A 230 20.13 4.68 -13.76
CA ALA A 230 19.76 4.90 -15.16
C ALA A 230 18.32 5.45 -15.26
N LEU A 231 17.38 4.92 -14.47
CA LEU A 231 16.00 5.39 -14.42
C LEU A 231 15.90 6.83 -13.92
N GLU A 232 16.59 7.18 -12.85
CA GLU A 232 16.65 8.55 -12.34
C GLU A 232 17.25 9.54 -13.34
N ALA A 233 18.36 9.14 -14.00
CA ALA A 233 18.96 9.97 -15.05
C ALA A 233 17.99 10.21 -16.20
N GLY A 234 17.21 9.18 -16.59
CA GLY A 234 16.16 9.29 -17.59
C GLY A 234 15.05 10.26 -17.18
N LEU A 235 14.59 10.20 -15.92
CA LEU A 235 13.56 11.12 -15.39
C LEU A 235 14.06 12.55 -15.30
N ARG A 236 15.31 12.80 -14.87
CA ARG A 236 15.93 14.14 -14.87
C ARG A 236 16.02 14.71 -16.30
N ALA A 237 16.47 13.90 -17.24
CA ALA A 237 16.55 14.30 -18.65
C ALA A 237 15.14 14.60 -19.23
N LEU A 238 14.13 13.80 -18.87
CA LEU A 238 12.75 14.06 -19.28
C LEU A 238 12.24 15.37 -18.69
N ALA A 239 12.43 15.60 -17.41
CA ALA A 239 12.01 16.82 -16.72
C ALA A 239 12.67 18.06 -17.36
N ALA A 240 13.98 18.03 -17.62
CA ALA A 240 14.69 19.11 -18.28
C ALA A 240 14.13 19.40 -19.69
N ARG A 241 13.91 18.36 -20.52
CA ARG A 241 13.29 18.52 -21.85
C ARG A 241 11.88 19.09 -21.80
N GLN A 242 11.16 18.86 -20.72
CA GLN A 242 9.81 19.38 -20.50
C GLN A 242 9.78 20.79 -19.85
N GLY A 243 10.94 21.42 -19.65
CA GLY A 243 11.06 22.74 -19.03
C GLY A 243 10.94 22.74 -17.50
N LEU A 244 11.25 21.62 -16.84
CA LEU A 244 11.26 21.46 -15.39
C LEU A 244 12.66 21.05 -14.89
N PRO A 245 13.72 21.85 -15.12
CA PRO A 245 15.10 21.45 -14.80
C PRO A 245 15.38 21.30 -13.31
N GLU A 246 14.61 21.97 -12.44
CA GLU A 246 14.76 21.97 -10.99
C GLU A 246 13.95 20.84 -10.32
N THR A 247 13.54 19.82 -11.08
CA THR A 247 12.85 18.66 -10.53
C THR A 247 13.75 17.91 -9.56
N GLU A 248 13.30 17.78 -8.31
CA GLU A 248 14.00 17.05 -7.26
C GLU A 248 13.61 15.57 -7.27
N LEU A 249 14.61 14.69 -7.28
CA LEU A 249 14.41 13.25 -7.14
C LEU A 249 14.96 12.80 -5.79
N LEU A 250 14.08 12.29 -4.95
CA LEU A 250 14.39 11.68 -3.66
C LEU A 250 14.33 10.16 -3.79
N GLY A 251 15.27 9.48 -3.17
CA GLY A 251 15.24 8.04 -2.98
C GLY A 251 14.19 7.60 -1.95
N PRO A 252 14.37 6.44 -1.33
CA PRO A 252 13.51 5.96 -0.26
C PRO A 252 13.44 6.96 0.91
N VAL A 253 12.23 7.38 1.27
CA VAL A 253 11.99 8.37 2.34
C VAL A 253 11.61 7.65 3.63
N GLY A 254 12.34 7.93 4.71
CA GLY A 254 12.06 7.43 6.05
C GLY A 254 10.94 8.21 6.75
N ASP A 255 10.95 9.54 6.62
CA ASP A 255 9.94 10.44 7.19
C ASP A 255 8.91 10.85 6.14
N MET A 256 7.88 10.03 5.98
CA MET A 256 6.76 10.34 5.09
C MET A 256 5.88 11.48 5.62
N HIS A 257 5.83 11.65 6.93
CA HIS A 257 5.04 12.73 7.55
C HIS A 257 5.66 14.10 7.22
N GLY A 258 6.96 14.27 7.42
CA GLY A 258 7.67 15.48 7.05
C GLY A 258 7.60 15.77 5.55
N LEU A 259 7.67 14.73 4.71
CA LEU A 259 7.53 14.89 3.27
C LEU A 259 6.13 15.38 2.87
N LEU A 260 5.06 14.82 3.44
CA LEU A 260 3.69 15.29 3.21
C LEU A 260 3.46 16.69 3.79
N ALA A 261 4.11 17.02 4.92
CA ALA A 261 4.03 18.35 5.51
C ALA A 261 4.61 19.44 4.57
N SER A 262 5.66 19.12 3.82
CA SER A 262 6.29 20.02 2.86
C SER A 262 5.55 20.13 1.52
N ALA A 263 4.55 19.27 1.26
CA ALA A 263 3.83 19.23 0.01
C ALA A 263 2.52 20.04 0.06
N ASP A 264 2.10 20.60 -1.06
CA ASP A 264 0.79 21.22 -1.26
C ASP A 264 -0.19 20.31 -2.00
N VAL A 265 0.30 19.45 -2.88
CA VAL A 265 -0.51 18.54 -3.69
C VAL A 265 0.24 17.22 -3.86
N LEU A 266 -0.45 16.10 -3.69
CA LEU A 266 0.06 14.81 -4.12
C LEU A 266 -0.45 14.51 -5.54
N LEU A 267 0.47 14.23 -6.45
CA LEU A 267 0.19 13.77 -7.81
C LEU A 267 0.52 12.28 -7.90
N TYR A 268 -0.53 11.44 -7.98
CA TYR A 268 -0.40 10.00 -8.05
C TYR A 268 -1.10 9.46 -9.29
N VAL A 269 -0.36 9.36 -10.40
CA VAL A 269 -0.95 9.17 -11.74
C VAL A 269 -0.39 7.94 -12.48
N PRO A 270 -0.42 6.76 -11.87
CA PRO A 270 0.04 5.55 -12.54
C PRO A 270 -0.88 5.17 -13.70
N ARG A 271 -0.31 4.54 -14.72
CA ARG A 271 -1.08 3.87 -15.80
C ARG A 271 -1.64 2.54 -15.32
N THR A 272 -0.86 1.84 -14.51
CA THR A 272 -1.23 0.55 -13.90
C THR A 272 -0.69 0.48 -12.48
N LEU A 273 -1.24 -0.42 -11.67
CA LEU A 273 -0.74 -0.62 -10.31
C LEU A 273 0.48 -1.56 -10.25
N GLY A 274 0.67 -2.45 -11.23
CA GLY A 274 1.88 -3.27 -11.32
C GLY A 274 2.22 -4.04 -10.04
N GLY A 275 1.23 -4.62 -9.36
CA GLY A 275 1.41 -5.34 -8.11
C GLY A 275 1.48 -4.48 -6.84
N LYS A 276 1.29 -3.17 -6.97
CA LYS A 276 1.06 -2.29 -5.80
C LYS A 276 -0.30 -2.63 -5.16
N ALA A 277 -0.45 -2.25 -3.91
CA ALA A 277 -1.76 -2.33 -3.25
C ALA A 277 -2.82 -1.56 -4.04
N ASP A 278 -4.03 -2.11 -4.14
CA ASP A 278 -5.16 -1.51 -4.86
C ASP A 278 -5.51 -0.10 -4.34
N VAL A 279 -5.30 0.14 -3.06
CA VAL A 279 -5.44 1.48 -2.45
C VAL A 279 -4.12 1.83 -1.76
N PRO A 280 -3.29 2.71 -2.35
CA PRO A 280 -1.99 3.06 -1.80
C PRO A 280 -2.11 3.83 -0.49
N LEU A 281 -1.40 3.39 0.56
CA LEU A 281 -1.40 4.06 1.85
C LEU A 281 -0.95 5.52 1.75
N THR A 282 0.03 5.83 0.91
CA THR A 282 0.51 7.20 0.73
C THR A 282 -0.59 8.15 0.25
N VAL A 283 -1.52 7.65 -0.59
CA VAL A 283 -2.70 8.44 -1.00
C VAL A 283 -3.61 8.70 0.20
N LEU A 284 -3.87 7.68 1.02
CA LEU A 284 -4.69 7.83 2.24
C LEU A 284 -4.03 8.75 3.26
N GLN A 285 -2.72 8.65 3.45
CA GLN A 285 -1.93 9.50 4.33
C GLN A 285 -1.96 10.97 3.87
N ALA A 286 -1.83 11.21 2.55
CA ALA A 286 -1.97 12.55 1.99
C ALA A 286 -3.35 13.15 2.25
N LEU A 287 -4.41 12.37 2.01
CA LEU A 287 -5.78 12.80 2.29
C LEU A 287 -6.01 13.05 3.79
N ALA A 288 -5.46 12.18 4.65
CA ALA A 288 -5.53 12.31 6.10
C ALA A 288 -4.84 13.60 6.59
N THR A 289 -3.70 13.96 6.02
CA THR A 289 -2.98 15.20 6.36
C THR A 289 -3.57 16.45 5.69
N GLY A 290 -4.70 16.31 4.98
CA GLY A 290 -5.35 17.42 4.28
C GLY A 290 -4.62 17.86 3.02
N ARG A 291 -3.90 16.96 2.34
CA ARG A 291 -3.28 17.26 1.04
C ARG A 291 -4.23 16.83 -0.08
N PRO A 292 -4.65 17.76 -0.97
CA PRO A 292 -5.36 17.39 -2.18
C PRO A 292 -4.58 16.39 -3.02
N VAL A 293 -5.29 15.45 -3.61
CA VAL A 293 -4.69 14.42 -4.47
C VAL A 293 -5.26 14.54 -5.87
N VAL A 294 -4.39 14.55 -6.88
CA VAL A 294 -4.73 14.31 -8.28
C VAL A 294 -4.34 12.88 -8.61
N LEU A 295 -5.30 12.07 -9.06
CA LEU A 295 -5.20 10.63 -9.16
C LEU A 295 -5.61 10.14 -10.56
N SER A 296 -4.93 9.12 -11.09
CA SER A 296 -5.45 8.38 -12.25
C SER A 296 -6.79 7.72 -11.93
N ASP A 297 -7.76 7.79 -12.84
CA ASP A 297 -9.07 7.15 -12.66
C ASP A 297 -9.01 5.64 -12.95
N LEU A 298 -8.19 4.94 -12.17
CA LEU A 298 -8.15 3.48 -12.21
C LEU A 298 -9.37 2.90 -11.46
N PRO A 299 -9.96 1.80 -11.94
CA PRO A 299 -11.14 1.19 -11.32
C PRO A 299 -10.92 0.79 -9.85
N GLN A 300 -9.69 0.41 -9.47
CA GLN A 300 -9.33 0.07 -8.09
C GLN A 300 -9.51 1.25 -7.11
N PHE A 301 -9.45 2.48 -7.61
CA PHE A 301 -9.60 3.70 -6.81
C PHE A 301 -11.05 4.16 -6.65
N ALA A 302 -12.03 3.32 -7.00
CA ALA A 302 -13.45 3.67 -6.91
C ALA A 302 -13.88 4.12 -5.51
N SER A 303 -13.26 3.57 -4.45
CA SER A 303 -13.53 3.96 -3.06
C SER A 303 -13.11 5.39 -2.71
N LEU A 304 -12.22 6.01 -3.51
CA LEU A 304 -11.73 7.38 -3.35
C LEU A 304 -12.50 8.40 -4.19
N ARG A 305 -13.53 7.97 -4.94
CA ARG A 305 -14.37 8.88 -5.74
C ARG A 305 -15.01 9.93 -4.83
N GLY A 306 -14.94 11.20 -5.26
CA GLY A 306 -15.41 12.34 -4.48
C GLY A 306 -14.36 12.97 -3.55
N ALA A 307 -13.37 12.20 -3.11
CA ALA A 307 -12.27 12.68 -2.25
C ALA A 307 -11.09 13.27 -3.02
N VAL A 308 -10.90 12.88 -4.27
CA VAL A 308 -9.75 13.20 -5.12
C VAL A 308 -10.17 13.81 -6.44
N LEU A 309 -9.25 14.52 -7.09
CA LEU A 309 -9.42 14.93 -8.49
C LEU A 309 -8.91 13.82 -9.40
N ARG A 310 -9.59 13.57 -10.53
CA ARG A 310 -9.29 12.41 -11.35
C ARG A 310 -9.16 12.78 -12.83
N ALA A 311 -8.21 12.10 -13.49
CA ALA A 311 -8.07 12.11 -14.93
C ALA A 311 -7.87 10.67 -15.44
N ALA A 312 -8.19 10.40 -16.69
CA ALA A 312 -7.92 9.09 -17.28
C ALA A 312 -6.41 8.77 -17.20
N PRO A 313 -6.02 7.49 -17.03
CA PRO A 313 -4.60 7.11 -17.03
C PRO A 313 -3.91 7.58 -18.31
N GLY A 314 -2.80 8.31 -18.18
CA GLY A 314 -2.06 8.90 -19.29
C GLY A 314 -2.60 10.21 -19.85
N ASP A 315 -3.75 10.71 -19.37
CA ASP A 315 -4.26 12.02 -19.77
C ASP A 315 -3.51 13.15 -19.01
N CYS A 316 -2.28 13.42 -19.46
CA CYS A 316 -1.41 14.42 -18.86
C CYS A 316 -1.98 15.85 -19.02
N GLU A 317 -2.72 16.13 -20.09
CA GLU A 317 -3.35 17.41 -20.33
C GLU A 317 -4.43 17.73 -19.28
N ARG A 318 -5.34 16.81 -19.05
CA ARG A 318 -6.38 16.96 -18.02
C ARG A 318 -5.76 17.03 -16.63
N THR A 319 -4.79 16.17 -16.35
CA THR A 319 -4.08 16.12 -15.07
C THR A 319 -3.37 17.46 -14.78
N GLY A 320 -2.63 18.01 -15.77
CA GLY A 320 -1.94 19.28 -15.64
C GLY A 320 -2.90 20.46 -15.43
N ARG A 321 -4.05 20.46 -16.11
CA ARG A 321 -5.09 21.49 -15.90
C ARG A 321 -5.68 21.40 -14.47
N LEU A 322 -5.94 20.21 -13.95
CA LEU A 322 -6.41 20.01 -12.58
C LEU A 322 -5.37 20.48 -11.56
N LEU A 323 -4.11 20.12 -11.77
CA LEU A 323 -3.00 20.58 -10.95
C LEU A 323 -2.92 22.11 -10.89
N LYS A 324 -2.90 22.77 -12.07
CA LYS A 324 -2.88 24.23 -12.15
C LYS A 324 -4.05 24.85 -11.38
N GLN A 325 -5.27 24.34 -11.58
CA GLN A 325 -6.46 24.86 -10.90
C GLN A 325 -6.35 24.74 -9.36
N LEU A 326 -5.77 23.65 -8.84
CA LEU A 326 -5.50 23.49 -7.41
C LEU A 326 -4.52 24.55 -6.90
N LEU A 327 -3.44 24.78 -7.65
CA LEU A 327 -2.39 25.71 -7.25
C LEU A 327 -2.88 27.16 -7.26
N ASP A 328 -3.69 27.54 -8.26
CA ASP A 328 -4.18 28.90 -8.45
C ASP A 328 -5.38 29.28 -7.57
N ARG A 329 -6.09 28.32 -7.03
CA ARG A 329 -7.38 28.55 -6.33
C ARG A 329 -7.37 28.06 -4.88
N PRO A 330 -6.91 28.87 -3.91
CA PRO A 330 -6.78 28.46 -2.51
C PRO A 330 -8.08 28.00 -1.85
N ARG A 331 -9.23 28.54 -2.23
CA ARG A 331 -10.54 28.09 -1.74
C ARG A 331 -10.88 26.71 -2.25
N TRP A 332 -10.62 26.44 -3.53
CA TRP A 332 -10.87 25.12 -4.10
C TRP A 332 -9.91 24.06 -3.55
N TRP A 333 -8.63 24.44 -3.36
CA TRP A 333 -7.64 23.59 -2.68
C TRP A 333 -8.16 23.13 -1.32
N ARG A 334 -8.65 24.08 -0.47
CA ARG A 334 -9.21 23.76 0.86
C ARG A 334 -10.41 22.82 0.78
N ASN A 335 -11.34 23.08 -0.13
CA ASN A 335 -12.53 22.23 -0.28
C ASN A 335 -12.19 20.79 -0.72
N VAL A 336 -11.15 20.61 -1.55
CA VAL A 336 -10.69 19.27 -1.96
C VAL A 336 -9.97 18.59 -0.81
N ALA A 337 -9.13 19.30 -0.07
CA ALA A 337 -8.42 18.82 1.11
C ALA A 337 -9.39 18.31 2.19
N GLU A 338 -10.40 19.13 2.52
CA GLU A 338 -11.43 18.80 3.52
C GLU A 338 -12.23 17.55 3.12
N ARG A 339 -12.72 17.48 1.89
CA ARG A 339 -13.42 16.27 1.39
C ARG A 339 -12.55 15.03 1.44
N GLY A 340 -11.25 15.18 1.14
CA GLY A 340 -10.28 14.11 1.25
C GLY A 340 -10.19 13.56 2.67
N ARG A 341 -10.00 14.46 3.63
CA ARG A 341 -9.92 14.15 5.07
C ARG A 341 -11.18 13.44 5.57
N VAL A 342 -12.36 14.02 5.33
CA VAL A 342 -13.64 13.44 5.73
C VAL A 342 -13.81 12.02 5.15
N THR A 343 -13.49 11.84 3.88
CA THR A 343 -13.59 10.50 3.25
C THR A 343 -12.68 9.46 3.93
N VAL A 344 -11.48 9.86 4.34
CA VAL A 344 -10.57 8.95 5.04
C VAL A 344 -11.12 8.57 6.40
N GLU A 345 -11.59 9.53 7.17
CA GLU A 345 -12.17 9.30 8.50
C GLU A 345 -13.40 8.38 8.43
N GLU A 346 -14.28 8.59 7.47
CA GLU A 346 -15.51 7.79 7.32
C GLU A 346 -15.27 6.38 6.76
N ARG A 347 -14.32 6.21 5.84
CA ARG A 347 -14.24 4.98 5.02
C ARG A 347 -13.02 4.13 5.28
N PHE A 348 -11.96 4.70 5.89
CA PHE A 348 -10.68 4.05 6.09
C PHE A 348 -10.21 4.08 7.55
N GLY A 349 -11.14 4.32 8.48
CA GLY A 349 -10.87 4.39 9.91
C GLY A 349 -10.66 3.02 10.57
N VAL A 350 -9.95 3.05 11.70
CA VAL A 350 -9.51 1.90 12.48
C VAL A 350 -10.67 1.01 12.92
N ALA A 351 -11.72 1.58 13.50
CA ALA A 351 -12.83 0.82 14.06
C ALA A 351 -13.50 -0.12 13.05
N ARG A 352 -13.70 0.37 11.82
CA ARG A 352 -14.29 -0.43 10.75
C ARG A 352 -13.37 -1.55 10.31
N PHE A 353 -12.08 -1.27 10.14
CA PHE A 353 -11.07 -2.27 9.76
C PHE A 353 -11.01 -3.38 10.80
N ALA A 354 -10.85 -3.02 12.08
CA ALA A 354 -10.76 -3.96 13.18
C ALA A 354 -12.02 -4.83 13.31
N ALA A 355 -13.21 -4.22 13.28
CA ALA A 355 -14.48 -4.95 13.41
C ALA A 355 -14.66 -5.97 12.26
N GLN A 356 -14.31 -5.61 11.02
CA GLN A 356 -14.45 -6.52 9.88
C GLN A 356 -13.50 -7.72 9.96
N TYR A 357 -12.25 -7.52 10.38
CA TYR A 357 -11.31 -8.64 10.55
C TYR A 357 -11.58 -9.46 11.81
N ALA A 358 -12.00 -8.85 12.91
CA ALA A 358 -12.42 -9.57 14.12
C ALA A 358 -13.57 -10.54 13.79
N HIS A 359 -14.59 -10.06 13.09
CA HIS A 359 -15.72 -10.89 12.64
C HIS A 359 -15.28 -12.05 11.73
N LEU A 360 -14.36 -11.81 10.78
CA LEU A 360 -13.81 -12.88 9.95
C LEU A 360 -13.04 -13.94 10.77
N TYR A 361 -12.27 -13.49 11.76
CA TYR A 361 -11.56 -14.43 12.64
C TYR A 361 -12.54 -15.26 13.47
N GLU A 362 -13.59 -14.65 14.01
CA GLU A 362 -14.65 -15.34 14.74
C GLU A 362 -15.33 -16.40 13.87
N GLU A 363 -15.71 -16.05 12.64
CA GLU A 363 -16.32 -17.00 11.69
C GLU A 363 -15.41 -18.19 11.36
N LEU A 364 -14.10 -17.99 11.26
CA LEU A 364 -13.16 -19.05 10.93
C LEU A 364 -12.75 -19.90 12.11
N LEU A 365 -12.96 -19.43 13.34
CA LEU A 365 -12.61 -20.10 14.59
C LEU A 365 -13.83 -20.74 15.29
N SER A 366 -15.03 -20.52 14.75
CA SER A 366 -16.27 -21.15 15.22
C SER A 366 -16.42 -22.58 14.66
#